data_bd6d70d63c9af267a6d037b33ca00b0d
#
_entry.id   bd6d70d63c9af267a6d037b33ca00b0d
#
_cell.length_a   1.000
_cell.length_b   1.000
_cell.length_c   1.000
_cell.angle_alpha   90.00
_cell.angle_beta   90.00
_cell.angle_gamma   90.00
#
_symmetry.space_group_name_H-M   'P 1'
#
loop_
_entity.id
_entity.type
_entity.pdbx_description
1 polymer ?
#
loop_
_entity_poly.entity_id
_entity_poly.type
_entity_poly.pdbx_seq_one_letter_code
_entity_poly.pdbx_strand_id
1 'polypeptide(L)'
;MNMDIYEVKRPVGIKTDVMAQAIVPGSKSITNRALLLAAMAEGTSRIRGCLTSDDARHFLECLKTLGFPVSETPDGGLGSDVEITGFGGIIPNKKAEIYVGSAGTAARFLVAMLAFSDGEYVVNSSEQMKKRPMQPLIEALRNAGAKVECLEEEGHFPMKITGVGDREQIPDTFTVNIDKSSQFLSALLIAAGTLGKKIQIKVVGNHGLSYVDLTAEMMKDFGVIAQKQANDGQISYLFSGEGSLKALDYEVEPDMSAAAYFYALAAVLGTTVTVKGIKKQMLQGDVAFLDVLSNLDCCVQELRNGNIAVKGVDNGRLKGGLTVDMSAFSDQALTLAAIAPFADGPVTITGIGHIRLQECDRIHAIVQNLTALGIRTEEKEDEVTIFPGTPAGCEIETFEDHRVAMSFALTGLRTDGVKIKNPSCCKKTFAEYFVMLEKVTGQLTAE
;
A
#
# COMPACT_ATOMS: atom_id res chain seq x y z
N MET A 1 13.32 -17.86 -13.19
CA MET A 1 12.35 -18.59 -14.00
C MET A 1 11.15 -17.70 -14.21
N ASN A 2 10.81 -17.41 -15.45
CA ASN A 2 9.50 -16.81 -15.76
C ASN A 2 8.49 -17.95 -15.69
N MET A 3 7.86 -18.14 -14.53
CA MET A 3 6.76 -19.09 -14.42
C MET A 3 5.50 -18.35 -14.84
N ASP A 4 4.90 -18.77 -15.93
CA ASP A 4 3.62 -18.20 -16.40
C ASP A 4 2.46 -18.56 -15.45
N ILE A 5 2.61 -19.67 -14.70
CA ILE A 5 1.62 -20.21 -13.77
C ILE A 5 2.35 -20.77 -12.52
N TYR A 6 1.79 -20.49 -11.33
CA TYR A 6 2.18 -21.12 -10.06
C TYR A 6 1.02 -21.95 -9.53
N GLU A 7 1.19 -23.26 -9.37
CA GLU A 7 0.21 -24.14 -8.75
C GLU A 7 0.40 -24.15 -7.22
N VAL A 8 -0.64 -23.76 -6.51
CA VAL A 8 -0.63 -23.74 -5.06
C VAL A 8 -0.72 -25.16 -4.53
N LYS A 9 0.26 -25.58 -3.73
CA LYS A 9 0.28 -26.91 -3.11
C LYS A 9 -0.52 -26.89 -1.81
N ARG A 10 -1.57 -27.69 -1.73
CA ARG A 10 -2.30 -27.89 -0.50
C ARG A 10 -1.42 -28.64 0.51
N PRO A 11 -1.15 -28.09 1.69
CA PRO A 11 -0.34 -28.78 2.70
C PRO A 11 -1.10 -29.99 3.28
N VAL A 12 -0.38 -31.09 3.51
CA VAL A 12 -0.91 -32.33 4.08
C VAL A 12 -0.22 -32.59 5.43
N GLY A 13 -0.93 -33.17 6.38
CA GLY A 13 -0.37 -33.50 7.70
C GLY A 13 -0.06 -32.26 8.55
N ILE A 14 -0.97 -31.29 8.53
CA ILE A 14 -0.82 -30.04 9.26
C ILE A 14 -0.77 -30.29 10.77
N LYS A 15 0.25 -29.73 11.43
CA LYS A 15 0.42 -29.68 12.88
C LYS A 15 -0.22 -28.42 13.43
N THR A 16 -1.24 -28.55 14.26
CA THR A 16 -1.97 -27.42 14.86
C THR A 16 -1.35 -26.91 16.16
N ASP A 17 -0.43 -27.67 16.75
CA ASP A 17 0.33 -27.39 17.97
C ASP A 17 1.66 -26.66 17.72
N VAL A 18 2.02 -26.45 16.47
CA VAL A 18 3.23 -25.75 16.06
C VAL A 18 2.90 -24.31 15.68
N MET A 19 3.76 -23.37 16.06
CA MET A 19 3.71 -21.98 15.62
C MET A 19 4.76 -21.75 14.54
N ALA A 20 4.30 -21.45 13.32
CA ALA A 20 5.19 -21.04 12.24
C ALA A 20 5.52 -19.57 12.31
N GLN A 21 6.67 -19.20 11.76
CA GLN A 21 7.11 -17.82 11.67
C GLN A 21 7.29 -17.38 10.21
N ALA A 22 6.64 -16.29 9.84
CA ALA A 22 6.87 -15.60 8.59
C ALA A 22 7.77 -14.37 8.77
N ILE A 23 8.48 -14.01 7.70
CA ILE A 23 9.21 -12.76 7.57
C ILE A 23 8.64 -12.05 6.34
N VAL A 24 8.36 -10.77 6.48
CA VAL A 24 7.81 -9.94 5.41
C VAL A 24 8.74 -8.76 5.12
N PRO A 25 8.71 -8.19 3.92
CA PRO A 25 9.53 -7.01 3.60
C PRO A 25 9.05 -5.78 4.37
N GLY A 26 9.81 -4.71 4.29
CA GLY A 26 9.40 -3.40 4.79
C GLY A 26 8.16 -2.87 4.08
N SER A 27 7.37 -2.07 4.79
CA SER A 27 6.14 -1.48 4.26
C SER A 27 6.38 -0.60 3.04
N LYS A 28 5.70 -0.92 1.93
CA LYS A 28 5.74 -0.10 0.71
C LYS A 28 5.29 1.34 0.97
N SER A 29 4.21 1.49 1.71
CA SER A 29 3.63 2.79 2.01
C SER A 29 4.55 3.67 2.86
N ILE A 30 5.26 3.07 3.82
CA ILE A 30 6.24 3.77 4.66
C ILE A 30 7.52 4.03 3.87
N THR A 31 8.05 3.04 3.15
CA THR A 31 9.25 3.20 2.31
C THR A 31 9.13 4.40 1.38
N ASN A 32 8.06 4.48 0.57
CA ASN A 32 7.90 5.58 -0.39
C ASN A 32 7.79 6.95 0.29
N ARG A 33 7.15 7.02 1.46
CA ARG A 33 7.06 8.26 2.24
C ARG A 33 8.41 8.65 2.82
N ALA A 34 9.10 7.69 3.44
CA ALA A 34 10.42 7.92 4.04
C ALA A 34 11.45 8.38 3.01
N LEU A 35 11.48 7.76 1.83
CA LEU A 35 12.36 8.16 0.73
C LEU A 35 12.11 9.59 0.27
N LEU A 36 10.83 10.00 0.13
CA LEU A 36 10.51 11.36 -0.26
C LEU A 36 10.82 12.36 0.84
N LEU A 37 10.42 12.08 2.09
CA LEU A 37 10.70 12.94 3.23
C LEU A 37 12.21 13.14 3.42
N ALA A 38 13.01 12.07 3.27
CA ALA A 38 14.48 12.14 3.30
C ALA A 38 15.05 13.01 2.18
N ALA A 39 14.53 12.87 0.94
CA ALA A 39 14.96 13.71 -0.17
C ALA A 39 14.62 15.20 0.02
N MET A 40 13.49 15.48 0.71
CA MET A 40 13.05 16.84 1.00
C MET A 40 13.63 17.42 2.29
N ALA A 41 14.21 16.60 3.15
CA ALA A 41 14.86 17.03 4.38
C ALA A 41 16.19 17.78 4.10
N GLU A 42 16.71 18.48 5.10
CA GLU A 42 18.04 19.03 5.05
C GLU A 42 19.04 18.06 5.70
N GLY A 43 20.07 17.64 4.92
CA GLY A 43 21.12 16.71 5.36
C GLY A 43 20.91 15.27 4.88
N THR A 44 21.67 14.33 5.44
CA THR A 44 21.65 12.92 5.05
C THR A 44 20.82 12.10 6.03
N SER A 45 19.79 11.45 5.51
CA SER A 45 18.97 10.48 6.24
C SER A 45 19.39 9.05 5.89
N ARG A 46 19.28 8.16 6.88
CA ARG A 46 19.44 6.72 6.67
C ARG A 46 18.09 6.03 6.93
N ILE A 47 17.52 5.43 5.89
CA ILE A 47 16.26 4.72 5.96
C ILE A 47 16.55 3.23 5.96
N ARG A 48 16.26 2.54 7.07
CA ARG A 48 16.56 1.12 7.26
C ARG A 48 15.36 0.25 6.94
N GLY A 49 15.63 -0.94 6.40
CA GLY A 49 14.59 -1.93 6.09
C GLY A 49 13.64 -1.50 4.98
N CYS A 50 14.12 -0.69 4.03
CA CYS A 50 13.33 -0.28 2.87
C CYS A 50 12.87 -1.49 2.06
N LEU A 51 11.65 -1.43 1.53
CA LEU A 51 11.18 -2.39 0.57
C LEU A 51 12.06 -2.39 -0.68
N THR A 52 12.54 -3.57 -1.07
CA THR A 52 13.22 -3.80 -2.35
C THR A 52 12.21 -4.38 -3.34
N SER A 53 11.69 -3.54 -4.23
CA SER A 53 10.67 -3.91 -5.22
C SER A 53 10.81 -3.08 -6.49
N ASP A 54 10.07 -3.44 -7.53
CA ASP A 54 10.06 -2.67 -8.78
C ASP A 54 9.58 -1.23 -8.54
N ASP A 55 8.55 -1.04 -7.71
CA ASP A 55 8.03 0.29 -7.36
C ASP A 55 9.08 1.14 -6.63
N ALA A 56 9.78 0.57 -5.64
CA ALA A 56 10.82 1.28 -4.88
C ALA A 56 12.03 1.61 -5.76
N ARG A 57 12.44 0.69 -6.64
CA ARG A 57 13.56 0.91 -7.57
C ARG A 57 13.26 2.06 -8.53
N HIS A 58 12.07 2.13 -9.14
CA HIS A 58 11.69 3.27 -9.98
C HIS A 58 11.74 4.58 -9.21
N PHE A 59 11.31 4.57 -7.94
CA PHE A 59 11.36 5.77 -7.12
C PHE A 59 12.80 6.24 -6.85
N LEU A 60 13.69 5.32 -6.46
CA LEU A 60 15.12 5.63 -6.23
C LEU A 60 15.78 6.16 -7.50
N GLU A 61 15.51 5.57 -8.67
CA GLU A 61 16.04 6.05 -9.96
C GLU A 61 15.50 7.44 -10.30
N CYS A 62 14.24 7.75 -10.01
CA CYS A 62 13.70 9.10 -10.16
C CYS A 62 14.46 10.09 -9.26
N LEU A 63 14.70 9.77 -7.99
CA LEU A 63 15.47 10.64 -7.08
C LEU A 63 16.90 10.87 -7.56
N LYS A 64 17.59 9.83 -8.03
CA LYS A 64 18.93 9.95 -8.62
C LYS A 64 18.92 10.85 -9.86
N THR A 65 17.93 10.67 -10.76
CA THR A 65 17.77 11.50 -11.96
C THR A 65 17.50 12.97 -11.61
N LEU A 66 16.78 13.22 -10.51
CA LEU A 66 16.53 14.56 -9.97
C LEU A 66 17.76 15.17 -9.26
N GLY A 67 18.86 14.42 -9.15
CA GLY A 67 20.14 14.88 -8.64
C GLY A 67 20.37 14.65 -7.15
N PHE A 68 19.50 13.90 -6.46
CA PHE A 68 19.72 13.54 -5.07
C PHE A 68 20.81 12.47 -4.96
N PRO A 69 21.84 12.64 -4.10
CA PRO A 69 22.74 11.56 -3.74
C PRO A 69 22.00 10.44 -3.02
N VAL A 70 22.00 9.26 -3.62
CA VAL A 70 21.33 8.05 -3.09
C VAL A 70 22.28 6.88 -3.13
N SER A 71 22.49 6.21 -2.01
CA SER A 71 23.16 4.91 -1.93
C SER A 71 22.25 3.87 -1.31
N GLU A 72 22.36 2.63 -1.77
CA GLU A 72 21.56 1.50 -1.33
C GLU A 72 22.47 0.33 -0.98
N THR A 73 22.22 -0.31 0.17
CA THR A 73 22.92 -1.51 0.62
C THR A 73 21.93 -2.55 1.09
N PRO A 74 22.06 -3.84 0.68
CA PRO A 74 21.19 -4.90 1.19
C PRO A 74 21.26 -4.97 2.73
N ASP A 75 20.10 -5.12 3.38
CA ASP A 75 19.99 -5.23 4.85
C ASP A 75 20.29 -6.63 5.39
N GLY A 76 20.58 -7.59 4.50
CA GLY A 76 20.78 -9.00 4.81
C GLY A 76 19.48 -9.79 5.00
N GLY A 77 18.32 -9.17 4.79
CA GLY A 77 16.99 -9.78 4.84
C GLY A 77 16.25 -9.68 3.50
N LEU A 78 15.03 -9.17 3.53
CA LEU A 78 14.17 -8.98 2.36
C LEU A 78 14.15 -7.53 1.85
N GLY A 79 15.01 -6.66 2.39
CA GLY A 79 15.02 -5.23 2.13
C GLY A 79 16.43 -4.67 1.91
N SER A 80 16.50 -3.36 1.95
CA SER A 80 17.75 -2.60 1.87
C SER A 80 17.74 -1.42 2.83
N ASP A 81 18.95 -0.97 3.22
CA ASP A 81 19.17 0.31 3.85
C ASP A 81 19.51 1.33 2.76
N VAL A 82 18.85 2.49 2.80
CA VAL A 82 19.01 3.55 1.82
C VAL A 82 19.49 4.83 2.52
N GLU A 83 20.59 5.41 2.05
CA GLU A 83 21.02 6.74 2.46
C GLU A 83 20.67 7.76 1.37
N ILE A 84 20.04 8.87 1.77
CA ILE A 84 19.64 9.96 0.89
C ILE A 84 20.09 11.27 1.49
N THR A 85 20.79 12.09 0.68
CA THR A 85 21.10 13.47 1.04
C THR A 85 20.08 14.41 0.40
N GLY A 86 19.27 15.04 1.25
CA GLY A 86 18.29 16.04 0.85
C GLY A 86 18.80 17.47 1.03
N PHE A 87 18.11 18.42 0.40
CA PHE A 87 18.52 19.82 0.31
C PHE A 87 17.43 20.79 0.78
N GLY A 88 16.70 20.45 1.86
CA GLY A 88 15.73 21.36 2.48
C GLY A 88 14.59 21.75 1.52
N GLY A 89 14.02 20.81 0.77
CA GLY A 89 12.95 21.06 -0.18
C GLY A 89 13.42 21.57 -1.55
N ILE A 90 14.73 21.62 -1.81
CA ILE A 90 15.29 22.02 -3.12
C ILE A 90 15.58 20.77 -3.95
N ILE A 91 15.12 20.76 -5.21
CA ILE A 91 15.46 19.73 -6.18
C ILE A 91 16.74 20.14 -6.92
N PRO A 92 17.82 19.35 -6.88
CA PRO A 92 19.09 19.76 -7.46
C PRO A 92 19.03 19.99 -8.97
N ASN A 93 18.51 19.02 -9.74
CA ASN A 93 18.36 19.14 -11.19
C ASN A 93 17.07 19.85 -11.54
N LYS A 94 17.15 21.05 -12.13
CA LYS A 94 15.99 21.86 -12.49
C LYS A 94 15.33 21.45 -13.82
N LYS A 95 15.97 20.52 -14.56
CA LYS A 95 15.41 19.94 -15.78
C LYS A 95 15.70 18.44 -15.76
N ALA A 96 14.66 17.63 -15.84
CA ALA A 96 14.79 16.18 -15.87
C ALA A 96 13.59 15.52 -16.55
N GLU A 97 13.82 14.34 -17.09
CA GLU A 97 12.80 13.41 -17.53
C GLU A 97 12.89 12.17 -16.64
N ILE A 98 11.79 11.79 -16.01
CA ILE A 98 11.73 10.66 -15.08
C ILE A 98 10.66 9.66 -15.49
N TYR A 99 10.84 8.40 -15.11
CA TYR A 99 9.92 7.31 -15.36
C TYR A 99 9.50 6.66 -14.04
N VAL A 100 8.22 6.79 -13.68
CA VAL A 100 7.69 6.33 -12.39
C VAL A 100 7.16 4.89 -12.39
N GLY A 101 7.24 4.19 -13.53
CA GLY A 101 6.73 2.83 -13.66
C GLY A 101 5.23 2.74 -13.38
N SER A 102 4.82 1.70 -12.66
CA SER A 102 3.43 1.49 -12.19
C SER A 102 3.21 1.90 -10.73
N ALA A 103 4.19 2.56 -10.11
CA ALA A 103 4.21 2.92 -8.70
C ALA A 103 3.30 4.12 -8.40
N GLY A 104 2.02 3.88 -8.15
CA GLY A 104 1.03 4.94 -7.95
C GLY A 104 1.37 5.93 -6.83
N THR A 105 1.98 5.48 -5.73
CA THR A 105 2.40 6.34 -4.62
C THR A 105 3.57 7.24 -5.05
N ALA A 106 4.63 6.66 -5.60
CA ALA A 106 5.81 7.41 -6.08
C ALA A 106 5.42 8.42 -7.16
N ALA A 107 4.57 8.03 -8.12
CA ALA A 107 4.10 8.90 -9.19
C ALA A 107 3.41 10.15 -8.65
N ARG A 108 2.45 10.00 -7.73
CA ARG A 108 1.69 11.10 -7.17
C ARG A 108 2.54 12.00 -6.27
N PHE A 109 3.42 11.40 -5.48
CA PHE A 109 4.32 12.12 -4.58
C PHE A 109 5.32 12.97 -5.36
N LEU A 110 5.98 12.39 -6.38
CA LEU A 110 6.91 13.13 -7.22
C LEU A 110 6.24 14.26 -7.96
N VAL A 111 5.06 14.05 -8.54
CA VAL A 111 4.32 15.12 -9.26
C VAL A 111 4.04 16.32 -8.36
N ALA A 112 3.62 16.12 -7.10
CA ALA A 112 3.40 17.23 -6.16
C ALA A 112 4.71 17.93 -5.78
N MET A 113 5.78 17.16 -5.50
CA MET A 113 7.10 17.68 -5.20
C MET A 113 7.64 18.55 -6.35
N LEU A 114 7.54 18.06 -7.59
CA LEU A 114 8.01 18.76 -8.78
C LEU A 114 7.21 20.05 -9.03
N ALA A 115 5.90 20.03 -8.79
CA ALA A 115 5.03 21.17 -8.95
C ALA A 115 5.33 22.33 -7.99
N PHE A 116 5.80 22.03 -6.78
CA PHE A 116 6.18 23.04 -5.76
C PHE A 116 7.67 23.40 -5.82
N SER A 117 8.34 23.09 -6.92
CA SER A 117 9.74 23.44 -7.19
C SER A 117 9.85 24.63 -8.17
N ASP A 118 11.08 24.91 -8.59
CA ASP A 118 11.45 25.96 -9.57
C ASP A 118 11.97 25.39 -10.90
N GLY A 119 11.67 24.10 -11.19
CA GLY A 119 12.20 23.41 -12.38
C GLY A 119 11.14 23.08 -13.43
N GLU A 120 11.62 22.46 -14.53
CA GLU A 120 10.80 21.91 -15.62
C GLU A 120 11.06 20.41 -15.77
N TYR A 121 10.01 19.60 -15.74
CA TYR A 121 10.13 18.14 -15.70
C TYR A 121 9.15 17.47 -16.66
N VAL A 122 9.57 16.35 -17.24
CA VAL A 122 8.69 15.41 -17.92
C VAL A 122 8.57 14.14 -17.08
N VAL A 123 7.33 13.72 -16.82
CA VAL A 123 7.06 12.52 -16.02
C VAL A 123 6.35 11.50 -16.90
N ASN A 124 7.03 10.41 -17.14
CA ASN A 124 6.53 9.24 -17.88
C ASN A 124 6.14 8.11 -16.92
N SER A 125 5.26 7.24 -17.39
CA SER A 125 4.79 6.07 -16.62
C SER A 125 4.53 4.85 -17.48
N SER A 126 4.24 3.72 -16.83
CA SER A 126 3.78 2.51 -17.53
C SER A 126 2.35 2.67 -18.05
N GLU A 127 1.95 1.83 -19.03
CA GLU A 127 0.59 1.79 -19.56
C GLU A 127 -0.46 1.50 -18.47
N GLN A 128 -0.11 0.72 -17.44
CA GLN A 128 -0.97 0.48 -16.29
C GLN A 128 -1.19 1.77 -15.47
N MET A 129 -0.15 2.58 -15.29
CA MET A 129 -0.26 3.84 -14.54
C MET A 129 -0.96 4.94 -15.34
N LYS A 130 -0.82 4.97 -16.67
CA LYS A 130 -1.56 5.90 -17.55
C LYS A 130 -3.08 5.79 -17.37
N LYS A 131 -3.60 4.59 -17.09
CA LYS A 131 -5.04 4.36 -16.86
C LYS A 131 -5.55 4.88 -15.52
N ARG A 132 -4.65 5.19 -14.59
CA ARG A 132 -5.02 5.60 -13.23
C ARG A 132 -5.27 7.11 -13.16
N PRO A 133 -6.35 7.56 -12.48
CA PRO A 133 -6.72 8.97 -12.46
C PRO A 133 -5.69 9.81 -11.71
N MET A 134 -5.38 10.99 -12.27
CA MET A 134 -4.52 12.02 -11.68
C MET A 134 -5.22 13.38 -11.60
N GLN A 135 -6.37 13.54 -12.25
CA GLN A 135 -7.08 14.82 -12.42
C GLN A 135 -7.24 15.63 -11.12
N PRO A 136 -7.71 15.05 -9.96
CA PRO A 136 -7.88 15.85 -8.74
C PRO A 136 -6.58 16.44 -8.21
N LEU A 137 -5.45 15.72 -8.35
CA LEU A 137 -4.14 16.23 -7.98
C LEU A 137 -3.69 17.33 -8.94
N ILE A 138 -3.83 17.10 -10.24
CA ILE A 138 -3.46 18.08 -11.27
C ILE A 138 -4.21 19.39 -11.06
N GLU A 139 -5.53 19.34 -10.81
CA GLU A 139 -6.34 20.54 -10.52
C GLU A 139 -5.85 21.27 -9.26
N ALA A 140 -5.57 20.54 -8.18
CA ALA A 140 -5.05 21.16 -6.96
C ALA A 140 -3.70 21.84 -7.20
N LEU A 141 -2.79 21.23 -7.99
CA LEU A 141 -1.50 21.80 -8.32
C LEU A 141 -1.60 23.01 -9.26
N ARG A 142 -2.48 22.97 -10.26
CA ARG A 142 -2.78 24.12 -11.13
C ARG A 142 -3.35 25.28 -10.32
N ASN A 143 -4.26 25.02 -9.40
CA ASN A 143 -4.81 26.02 -8.48
C ASN A 143 -3.75 26.57 -7.52
N ALA A 144 -2.71 25.80 -7.21
CA ALA A 144 -1.55 26.25 -6.44
C ALA A 144 -0.53 27.06 -7.29
N GLY A 145 -0.78 27.23 -8.59
CA GLY A 145 0.04 28.06 -9.50
C GLY A 145 1.05 27.29 -10.35
N ALA A 146 1.15 25.96 -10.21
CA ALA A 146 2.02 25.15 -11.07
C ALA A 146 1.40 24.98 -12.47
N LYS A 147 2.27 24.85 -13.50
CA LYS A 147 1.82 24.48 -14.84
C LYS A 147 1.98 22.98 -15.01
N VAL A 148 0.87 22.28 -15.10
CA VAL A 148 0.82 20.83 -15.37
C VAL A 148 0.10 20.62 -16.70
N GLU A 149 0.81 20.10 -17.68
CA GLU A 149 0.34 19.81 -19.03
C GLU A 149 0.32 18.30 -19.23
N CYS A 150 -0.85 17.71 -19.49
CA CYS A 150 -0.97 16.32 -19.87
C CYS A 150 -0.61 16.18 -21.35
N LEU A 151 0.34 15.31 -21.69
CA LEU A 151 0.91 15.22 -23.03
C LEU A 151 0.10 14.32 -23.98
N GLU A 152 -0.73 13.44 -23.44
CA GLU A 152 -1.60 12.53 -24.21
C GLU A 152 -3.07 12.77 -23.83
N GLU A 153 -3.54 12.28 -22.70
CA GLU A 153 -4.92 12.37 -22.23
C GLU A 153 -5.01 13.27 -20.99
N GLU A 154 -6.00 14.20 -20.97
CA GLU A 154 -6.18 15.08 -19.82
C GLU A 154 -6.50 14.28 -18.55
N GLY A 155 -5.82 14.64 -17.47
CA GLY A 155 -5.96 13.95 -16.18
C GLY A 155 -5.12 12.69 -16.03
N HIS A 156 -4.23 12.40 -16.98
CA HIS A 156 -3.41 11.18 -17.00
C HIS A 156 -1.94 11.46 -17.36
N PHE A 157 -1.08 10.46 -17.16
CA PHE A 157 0.29 10.48 -17.65
C PHE A 157 0.34 10.22 -19.18
N PRO A 158 1.43 10.62 -19.88
CA PRO A 158 2.58 11.39 -19.39
C PRO A 158 2.25 12.86 -19.23
N MET A 159 3.05 13.59 -18.43
CA MET A 159 2.82 15.01 -18.18
C MET A 159 4.11 15.82 -18.13
N LYS A 160 4.02 17.08 -18.54
CA LYS A 160 5.05 18.11 -18.35
C LYS A 160 4.66 18.99 -17.18
N ILE A 161 5.62 19.22 -16.27
CA ILE A 161 5.43 20.02 -15.07
C ILE A 161 6.41 21.19 -15.12
N THR A 162 5.91 22.41 -15.04
CA THR A 162 6.72 23.59 -14.69
C THR A 162 6.32 23.99 -13.29
N GLY A 163 7.26 23.94 -12.36
CA GLY A 163 7.02 24.28 -10.96
C GLY A 163 6.65 25.73 -10.77
N VAL A 164 6.09 26.05 -9.61
CA VAL A 164 5.63 27.42 -9.27
C VAL A 164 6.76 28.44 -9.31
N GLY A 165 8.01 28.01 -9.06
CA GLY A 165 9.19 28.90 -9.01
C GLY A 165 9.25 29.68 -7.71
N ASP A 166 8.43 30.71 -7.59
CA ASP A 166 8.32 31.51 -6.38
C ASP A 166 7.27 30.92 -5.41
N ARG A 167 7.73 30.31 -4.33
CA ARG A 167 6.88 29.64 -3.34
C ARG A 167 5.91 30.59 -2.63
N GLU A 168 6.20 31.90 -2.58
CA GLU A 168 5.30 32.89 -1.99
C GLU A 168 4.01 33.08 -2.83
N GLN A 169 4.04 32.73 -4.11
CA GLN A 169 2.87 32.80 -4.97
C GLN A 169 1.89 31.63 -4.76
N ILE A 170 2.28 30.58 -4.04
CA ILE A 170 1.38 29.49 -3.70
C ILE A 170 0.31 30.01 -2.73
N PRO A 171 -1.01 29.83 -3.03
CA PRO A 171 -2.07 30.27 -2.16
C PRO A 171 -1.99 29.67 -0.75
N ASP A 172 -2.36 30.42 0.28
CA ASP A 172 -2.37 29.93 1.66
C ASP A 172 -3.48 28.88 1.90
N THR A 173 -4.42 28.76 0.98
CA THR A 173 -5.50 27.77 1.05
C THR A 173 -5.78 27.18 -0.31
N PHE A 174 -5.83 25.86 -0.40
CA PHE A 174 -6.30 25.14 -1.59
C PHE A 174 -7.08 23.89 -1.20
N THR A 175 -7.79 23.30 -2.16
CA THR A 175 -8.69 22.18 -1.92
C THR A 175 -8.27 20.98 -2.76
N VAL A 176 -8.42 19.77 -2.23
CA VAL A 176 -8.21 18.52 -2.96
C VAL A 176 -9.36 17.55 -2.72
N ASN A 177 -9.81 16.89 -3.79
CA ASN A 177 -10.78 15.81 -3.72
C ASN A 177 -10.02 14.46 -3.64
N ILE A 178 -10.34 13.65 -2.64
CA ILE A 178 -9.71 12.35 -2.37
C ILE A 178 -10.60 11.14 -2.66
N ASP A 179 -11.80 11.32 -3.21
CA ASP A 179 -12.74 10.22 -3.47
C ASP A 179 -12.14 9.13 -4.36
N LYS A 180 -11.24 9.50 -5.27
CA LYS A 180 -10.53 8.54 -6.14
C LYS A 180 -9.22 8.02 -5.55
N SER A 181 -8.56 8.79 -4.67
CA SER A 181 -7.30 8.38 -4.03
C SER A 181 -6.87 9.34 -2.91
N SER A 182 -6.66 8.80 -1.71
CA SER A 182 -6.04 9.53 -0.59
C SER A 182 -4.57 9.91 -0.82
N GLN A 183 -3.91 9.28 -1.81
CA GLN A 183 -2.53 9.60 -2.17
C GLN A 183 -2.36 11.03 -2.69
N PHE A 184 -3.43 11.64 -3.25
CA PHE A 184 -3.41 13.04 -3.67
C PHE A 184 -3.16 13.98 -2.49
N LEU A 185 -3.87 13.77 -1.40
CA LEU A 185 -3.69 14.56 -0.18
C LEU A 185 -2.33 14.29 0.48
N SER A 186 -1.92 13.02 0.60
CA SER A 186 -0.60 12.68 1.13
C SER A 186 0.53 13.35 0.34
N ALA A 187 0.44 13.38 -0.99
CA ALA A 187 1.40 14.06 -1.86
C ALA A 187 1.48 15.56 -1.58
N LEU A 188 0.31 16.21 -1.47
CA LEU A 188 0.22 17.65 -1.19
C LEU A 188 0.70 18.00 0.22
N LEU A 189 0.44 17.14 1.23
CA LEU A 189 0.95 17.36 2.59
C LEU A 189 2.48 17.37 2.62
N ILE A 190 3.13 16.35 2.02
CA ILE A 190 4.60 16.28 2.00
C ILE A 190 5.18 17.49 1.26
N ALA A 191 4.62 17.84 0.10
CA ALA A 191 5.08 18.97 -0.69
C ALA A 191 4.87 20.31 0.05
N ALA A 192 3.69 20.53 0.65
CA ALA A 192 3.38 21.73 1.42
C ALA A 192 4.28 21.88 2.67
N GLY A 193 4.65 20.76 3.30
CA GLY A 193 5.55 20.73 4.44
C GLY A 193 6.97 21.28 4.16
N THR A 194 7.35 21.41 2.87
CA THR A 194 8.63 21.99 2.47
C THR A 194 8.61 23.52 2.30
N LEU A 195 7.43 24.15 2.36
CA LEU A 195 7.26 25.55 1.96
C LEU A 195 7.65 26.56 3.06
N GLY A 196 7.64 26.15 4.34
CA GLY A 196 7.96 27.05 5.45
C GLY A 196 6.98 28.20 5.63
N LYS A 197 5.72 28.05 5.18
CA LYS A 197 4.67 29.07 5.28
C LYS A 197 3.36 28.51 5.82
N LYS A 198 2.46 29.38 6.28
CA LYS A 198 1.13 28.95 6.72
C LYS A 198 0.32 28.46 5.51
N ILE A 199 -0.17 27.24 5.60
CA ILE A 199 -0.97 26.61 4.52
C ILE A 199 -2.14 25.87 5.14
N GLN A 200 -3.31 25.99 4.53
CA GLN A 200 -4.47 25.17 4.80
C GLN A 200 -4.85 24.34 3.57
N ILE A 201 -4.89 23.02 3.72
CA ILE A 201 -5.40 22.13 2.67
C ILE A 201 -6.77 21.62 3.09
N LYS A 202 -7.83 22.04 2.37
CA LYS A 202 -9.21 21.57 2.57
C LYS A 202 -9.42 20.27 1.82
N VAL A 203 -10.09 19.33 2.46
CA VAL A 203 -10.30 18.00 1.93
C VAL A 203 -11.75 17.81 1.52
N VAL A 204 -11.99 17.34 0.30
CA VAL A 204 -13.30 16.87 -0.15
C VAL A 204 -13.23 15.35 -0.22
N GLY A 205 -14.21 14.67 0.36
CA GLY A 205 -14.20 13.22 0.54
C GLY A 205 -13.57 12.78 1.86
N ASN A 206 -13.73 11.50 2.17
CA ASN A 206 -13.27 10.92 3.45
C ASN A 206 -12.52 9.59 3.27
N HIS A 207 -12.22 9.22 2.03
CA HIS A 207 -11.66 7.95 1.68
C HIS A 207 -10.18 7.82 2.06
N GLY A 208 -9.79 6.68 2.66
CA GLY A 208 -8.40 6.31 2.90
C GLY A 208 -7.63 7.27 3.83
N LEU A 209 -8.32 7.93 4.77
CA LEU A 209 -7.71 8.91 5.69
C LEU A 209 -6.62 8.28 6.58
N SER A 210 -6.69 6.98 6.87
CA SER A 210 -5.63 6.27 7.62
C SER A 210 -4.25 6.39 6.95
N TYR A 211 -4.20 6.34 5.60
CA TYR A 211 -2.94 6.54 4.87
C TYR A 211 -2.48 8.00 4.86
N VAL A 212 -3.40 8.95 5.03
CA VAL A 212 -3.07 10.36 5.21
C VAL A 212 -2.55 10.62 6.63
N ASP A 213 -3.19 10.02 7.64
CA ASP A 213 -2.76 10.10 9.03
C ASP A 213 -1.36 9.47 9.19
N LEU A 214 -1.07 8.33 8.54
CA LEU A 214 0.28 7.77 8.40
C LEU A 214 1.28 8.81 7.85
N THR A 215 0.89 9.56 6.81
CA THR A 215 1.76 10.59 6.23
C THR A 215 2.04 11.71 7.23
N ALA A 216 1.01 12.18 7.93
CA ALA A 216 1.14 13.27 8.91
C ALA A 216 2.02 12.87 10.10
N GLU A 217 1.89 11.64 10.62
CA GLU A 217 2.76 11.15 11.71
C GLU A 217 4.21 11.01 11.25
N MET A 218 4.46 10.47 10.05
CA MET A 218 5.83 10.40 9.52
C MET A 218 6.43 11.81 9.30
N MET A 219 5.65 12.78 8.80
CA MET A 219 6.12 14.17 8.67
C MET A 219 6.49 14.78 10.01
N LYS A 220 5.76 14.46 11.08
CA LYS A 220 6.06 14.89 12.45
C LYS A 220 7.40 14.33 12.92
N ASP A 221 7.71 13.06 12.64
CA ASP A 221 9.01 12.46 12.94
C ASP A 221 10.14 13.23 12.23
N PHE A 222 9.91 13.65 10.98
CA PHE A 222 10.83 14.48 10.20
C PHE A 222 10.81 15.98 10.58
N GLY A 223 10.04 16.40 11.59
CA GLY A 223 10.06 17.75 12.17
C GLY A 223 9.03 18.73 11.64
N VAL A 224 8.04 18.30 10.85
CA VAL A 224 6.96 19.15 10.32
C VAL A 224 5.60 18.61 10.74
N ILE A 225 4.76 19.45 11.33
CA ILE A 225 3.43 19.07 11.80
C ILE A 225 2.37 19.52 10.79
N ALA A 226 1.63 18.57 10.24
CA ALA A 226 0.40 18.78 9.49
C ALA A 226 -0.79 18.58 10.43
N GLN A 227 -1.31 19.66 11.03
CA GLN A 227 -2.37 19.59 12.03
C GLN A 227 -3.73 19.30 11.38
N LYS A 228 -4.28 18.12 11.64
CA LYS A 228 -5.64 17.76 11.19
C LYS A 228 -6.68 18.53 12.01
N GLN A 229 -7.66 19.11 11.33
CA GLN A 229 -8.84 19.75 11.91
C GLN A 229 -10.10 19.21 11.27
N ALA A 230 -11.13 19.00 12.07
CA ALA A 230 -12.46 18.61 11.62
C ALA A 230 -13.49 19.59 12.23
N ASN A 231 -14.02 20.46 11.39
CA ASN A 231 -15.01 21.47 11.77
C ASN A 231 -16.26 21.28 10.90
N ASP A 232 -17.41 21.12 11.51
CA ASP A 232 -18.72 20.96 10.82
C ASP A 232 -18.71 19.91 9.69
N GLY A 233 -17.98 18.78 9.94
CA GLY A 233 -17.84 17.70 8.96
C GLY A 233 -16.81 17.95 7.85
N GLN A 234 -16.20 19.15 7.81
CA GLN A 234 -15.13 19.49 6.87
C GLN A 234 -13.77 19.17 7.48
N ILE A 235 -13.01 18.32 6.79
CA ILE A 235 -11.61 18.00 7.17
C ILE A 235 -10.67 19.00 6.49
N SER A 236 -9.67 19.47 7.23
CA SER A 236 -8.56 20.24 6.69
C SER A 236 -7.25 19.93 7.43
N TYR A 237 -6.13 20.20 6.79
CA TYR A 237 -4.80 20.11 7.38
C TYR A 237 -4.14 21.48 7.35
N LEU A 238 -3.57 21.87 8.49
CA LEU A 238 -2.93 23.17 8.66
C LEU A 238 -1.44 23.02 8.95
N PHE A 239 -0.65 23.84 8.28
CA PHE A 239 0.75 24.08 8.58
C PHE A 239 0.90 25.44 9.22
N SER A 240 1.66 25.53 10.32
CA SER A 240 1.92 26.82 10.99
C SER A 240 2.92 27.70 10.24
N GLY A 241 3.68 27.11 9.32
CA GLY A 241 4.84 27.73 8.69
C GLY A 241 6.12 27.62 9.53
N GLU A 242 6.02 26.98 10.68
CA GLU A 242 7.16 26.70 11.55
C GLU A 242 7.69 25.28 11.34
N GLY A 243 8.99 25.09 11.55
CA GLY A 243 9.66 23.81 11.34
C GLY A 243 10.14 23.63 9.91
N SER A 244 11.02 22.67 9.73
CA SER A 244 11.54 22.20 8.44
C SER A 244 11.76 20.71 8.51
N LEU A 245 11.68 20.03 7.38
CA LEU A 245 12.03 18.61 7.29
C LEU A 245 13.50 18.43 7.60
N LYS A 246 13.82 17.58 8.58
CA LYS A 246 15.18 17.31 9.05
C LYS A 246 15.56 15.87 8.74
N ALA A 247 16.81 15.69 8.36
CA ALA A 247 17.38 14.37 8.18
C ALA A 247 17.39 13.57 9.49
N LEU A 248 17.09 12.30 9.40
CA LEU A 248 17.13 11.38 10.54
C LEU A 248 17.38 9.93 10.11
N ASP A 249 17.75 9.09 11.08
CA ASP A 249 17.72 7.65 10.95
C ASP A 249 16.29 7.16 11.18
N TYR A 250 15.69 6.55 10.16
CA TYR A 250 14.31 6.06 10.20
C TYR A 250 14.25 4.55 9.92
N GLU A 251 13.52 3.82 10.75
CA GLU A 251 13.30 2.40 10.57
C GLU A 251 11.91 2.15 9.96
N VAL A 252 11.88 1.48 8.81
CA VAL A 252 10.63 1.12 8.12
C VAL A 252 10.01 -0.07 8.83
N GLU A 253 8.75 0.07 9.25
CA GLU A 253 7.99 -1.04 9.81
C GLU A 253 7.83 -2.18 8.79
N PRO A 254 7.80 -3.46 9.22
CA PRO A 254 7.41 -4.57 8.36
C PRO A 254 6.03 -4.32 7.75
N ASP A 255 5.81 -4.79 6.51
CA ASP A 255 4.57 -4.56 5.77
C ASP A 255 3.40 -5.34 6.38
N MET A 256 2.46 -4.63 7.01
CA MET A 256 1.27 -5.25 7.61
C MET A 256 0.33 -5.84 6.55
N SER A 257 0.29 -5.25 5.34
CA SER A 257 -0.47 -5.83 4.23
C SER A 257 0.11 -7.21 3.84
N ALA A 258 1.44 -7.34 3.80
CA ALA A 258 2.10 -8.62 3.53
C ALA A 258 1.91 -9.62 4.68
N ALA A 259 1.95 -9.15 5.94
CA ALA A 259 1.72 -9.98 7.12
C ALA A 259 0.30 -10.56 7.15
N ALA A 260 -0.70 -9.81 6.69
CA ALA A 260 -2.10 -10.22 6.66
C ALA A 260 -2.31 -11.53 5.89
N TYR A 261 -1.55 -11.78 4.82
CA TYR A 261 -1.63 -13.06 4.08
C TYR A 261 -1.23 -14.25 4.95
N PHE A 262 -0.20 -14.11 5.78
CA PHE A 262 0.24 -15.20 6.67
C PHE A 262 -0.67 -15.38 7.87
N TYR A 263 -1.28 -14.32 8.36
CA TYR A 263 -2.33 -14.42 9.38
C TYR A 263 -3.60 -15.06 8.81
N ALA A 264 -3.98 -14.73 7.58
CA ALA A 264 -5.07 -15.38 6.88
C ALA A 264 -4.77 -16.86 6.54
N LEU A 265 -3.50 -17.21 6.25
CA LEU A 265 -3.04 -18.60 6.15
C LEU A 265 -3.33 -19.35 7.44
N ALA A 266 -2.97 -18.78 8.60
CA ALA A 266 -3.28 -19.39 9.91
C ALA A 266 -4.79 -19.61 10.08
N ALA A 267 -5.60 -18.61 9.70
CA ALA A 267 -7.05 -18.66 9.79
C ALA A 267 -7.64 -19.83 8.98
N VAL A 268 -7.24 -20.00 7.72
CA VAL A 268 -7.80 -21.04 6.84
C VAL A 268 -7.28 -22.44 7.16
N LEU A 269 -6.05 -22.57 7.70
CA LEU A 269 -5.46 -23.87 8.04
C LEU A 269 -5.72 -24.31 9.50
N GLY A 270 -6.28 -23.45 10.35
CA GLY A 270 -6.48 -23.76 11.77
C GLY A 270 -5.18 -23.87 12.56
N THR A 271 -4.13 -23.18 12.12
CA THR A 271 -2.78 -23.27 12.70
C THR A 271 -2.41 -21.97 13.43
N THR A 272 -1.19 -21.90 13.97
CA THR A 272 -0.68 -20.67 14.58
C THR A 272 0.46 -20.10 13.75
N VAL A 273 0.36 -18.82 13.37
CA VAL A 273 1.43 -18.10 12.67
C VAL A 273 1.75 -16.80 13.38
N THR A 274 3.03 -16.50 13.52
CA THR A 274 3.54 -15.19 13.92
C THR A 274 4.31 -14.55 12.77
N VAL A 275 4.30 -13.22 12.68
CA VAL A 275 5.10 -12.49 11.71
C VAL A 275 6.09 -11.61 12.45
N LYS A 276 7.38 -11.74 12.07
CA LYS A 276 8.47 -11.03 12.75
C LYS A 276 8.28 -9.52 12.63
N GLY A 277 8.33 -8.82 13.76
CA GLY A 277 8.28 -7.36 13.85
C GLY A 277 6.88 -6.75 13.76
N ILE A 278 5.83 -7.53 13.49
CA ILE A 278 4.46 -7.03 13.51
C ILE A 278 3.99 -6.89 14.96
N LYS A 279 3.57 -5.68 15.32
CA LYS A 279 3.09 -5.31 16.66
C LYS A 279 1.67 -4.75 16.57
N LYS A 280 0.99 -4.66 17.70
CA LYS A 280 -0.36 -4.08 17.76
C LYS A 280 -0.35 -2.57 17.51
N GLN A 281 0.70 -1.90 17.93
CA GLN A 281 0.88 -0.46 17.77
C GLN A 281 1.82 -0.20 16.58
N MET A 282 1.23 -0.07 15.40
CA MET A 282 1.92 0.27 14.16
C MET A 282 1.24 1.46 13.49
N LEU A 283 1.98 2.19 12.67
CA LEU A 283 1.44 3.32 11.91
C LEU A 283 0.49 2.88 10.78
N GLN A 284 0.61 1.63 10.35
CA GLN A 284 -0.15 1.09 9.22
C GLN A 284 -1.59 0.76 9.64
N GLY A 285 -2.58 1.40 8.98
CA GLY A 285 -4.01 1.15 9.25
C GLY A 285 -4.46 -0.30 9.00
N ASP A 286 -3.71 -1.04 8.18
CA ASP A 286 -3.95 -2.46 7.90
C ASP A 286 -3.90 -3.36 9.15
N VAL A 287 -3.35 -2.86 10.27
CA VAL A 287 -3.39 -3.55 11.56
C VAL A 287 -4.82 -3.88 12.00
N ALA A 288 -5.82 -3.11 11.55
CA ALA A 288 -7.24 -3.38 11.79
C ALA A 288 -7.72 -4.73 11.21
N PHE A 289 -6.97 -5.32 10.28
CA PHE A 289 -7.28 -6.67 9.80
C PHE A 289 -7.18 -7.74 10.90
N LEU A 290 -6.40 -7.49 11.95
CA LEU A 290 -6.36 -8.38 13.13
C LEU A 290 -7.70 -8.44 13.86
N ASP A 291 -8.44 -7.33 13.92
CA ASP A 291 -9.79 -7.30 14.51
C ASP A 291 -10.79 -8.05 13.61
N VAL A 292 -10.62 -7.96 12.28
CA VAL A 292 -11.41 -8.79 11.34
C VAL A 292 -11.18 -10.27 11.59
N LEU A 293 -9.93 -10.70 11.73
CA LEU A 293 -9.61 -12.10 12.06
C LEU A 293 -10.19 -12.52 13.41
N SER A 294 -10.19 -11.64 14.41
CA SER A 294 -10.85 -11.91 15.69
C SER A 294 -12.37 -12.09 15.54
N ASN A 295 -13.01 -11.28 14.69
CA ASN A 295 -14.44 -11.40 14.39
C ASN A 295 -14.79 -12.70 13.61
N LEU A 296 -13.79 -13.27 12.90
CA LEU A 296 -13.88 -14.58 12.24
C LEU A 296 -13.59 -15.75 13.21
N ASP A 297 -13.56 -15.50 14.53
CA ASP A 297 -13.27 -16.41 15.63
C ASP A 297 -11.79 -16.90 15.67
N CYS A 298 -10.87 -16.21 15.01
CA CYS A 298 -9.43 -16.47 15.18
C CYS A 298 -8.93 -15.88 16.52
N CYS A 299 -7.99 -16.55 17.16
CA CYS A 299 -7.35 -16.03 18.38
C CYS A 299 -6.15 -15.15 17.99
N VAL A 300 -6.24 -13.85 18.26
CA VAL A 300 -5.16 -12.88 18.06
C VAL A 300 -4.47 -12.62 19.40
N GLN A 301 -3.18 -12.91 19.50
CA GLN A 301 -2.42 -12.82 20.74
C GLN A 301 -1.13 -12.02 20.55
N GLU A 302 -0.84 -11.13 21.47
CA GLU A 302 0.46 -10.50 21.59
C GLU A 302 1.41 -11.42 22.40
N LEU A 303 2.57 -11.72 21.80
CA LEU A 303 3.60 -12.52 22.42
C LEU A 303 4.47 -11.68 23.36
N ARG A 304 5.26 -12.32 24.24
CA ARG A 304 6.17 -11.63 25.18
C ARG A 304 7.19 -10.69 24.53
N ASN A 305 7.55 -10.95 23.28
CA ASN A 305 8.45 -10.09 22.49
C ASN A 305 7.73 -8.95 21.74
N GLY A 306 6.43 -8.77 21.96
CA GLY A 306 5.58 -7.77 21.32
C GLY A 306 5.08 -8.16 19.93
N ASN A 307 5.53 -9.27 19.35
CA ASN A 307 5.01 -9.72 18.06
C ASN A 307 3.59 -10.27 18.20
N ILE A 308 2.81 -10.14 17.13
CA ILE A 308 1.46 -10.72 17.07
C ILE A 308 1.54 -12.15 16.54
N ALA A 309 0.80 -13.04 17.18
CA ALA A 309 0.48 -14.37 16.68
C ALA A 309 -1.03 -14.47 16.43
N VAL A 310 -1.40 -15.14 15.35
CA VAL A 310 -2.79 -15.48 15.04
C VAL A 310 -2.91 -16.99 15.01
N LYS A 311 -3.84 -17.52 15.80
CA LYS A 311 -4.27 -18.91 15.74
C LYS A 311 -5.62 -18.98 15.04
N GLY A 312 -5.71 -19.72 13.94
CA GLY A 312 -6.95 -19.99 13.24
C GLY A 312 -7.89 -20.89 14.06
N VAL A 313 -9.14 -20.95 13.62
CA VAL A 313 -10.15 -21.82 14.23
C VAL A 313 -9.78 -23.28 13.97
N ASP A 314 -9.91 -24.14 14.97
CA ASP A 314 -9.70 -25.57 14.81
C ASP A 314 -10.59 -26.05 13.64
N ASN A 315 -10.08 -26.86 12.71
CA ASN A 315 -10.71 -27.23 11.45
C ASN A 315 -10.78 -26.13 10.34
N GLY A 316 -10.33 -24.92 10.60
CA GLY A 316 -10.32 -23.80 9.63
C GLY A 316 -11.70 -23.32 9.15
N ARG A 317 -12.77 -23.58 9.93
CA ARG A 317 -14.12 -23.08 9.63
C ARG A 317 -14.32 -21.75 10.33
N LEU A 318 -14.25 -20.67 9.56
CA LEU A 318 -14.37 -19.31 10.06
C LEU A 318 -15.81 -18.98 10.41
N LYS A 319 -16.02 -18.03 11.33
CA LYS A 319 -17.32 -17.48 11.62
C LYS A 319 -17.76 -16.55 10.49
N GLY A 320 -19.00 -16.70 10.04
CA GLY A 320 -19.63 -15.85 9.04
C GLY A 320 -20.75 -14.97 9.60
N GLY A 321 -21.62 -14.47 8.71
CA GLY A 321 -22.69 -13.54 9.07
C GLY A 321 -22.14 -12.14 9.40
N LEU A 322 -21.03 -11.75 8.81
CA LEU A 322 -20.30 -10.51 9.12
C LEU A 322 -20.45 -9.48 8.00
N THR A 323 -20.59 -8.21 8.40
CA THR A 323 -20.38 -7.06 7.51
C THR A 323 -19.20 -6.26 8.03
N VAL A 324 -18.20 -6.02 7.17
CA VAL A 324 -16.95 -5.37 7.52
C VAL A 324 -16.77 -4.14 6.64
N ASP A 325 -16.73 -2.95 7.24
CA ASP A 325 -16.28 -1.74 6.54
C ASP A 325 -14.77 -1.73 6.45
N MET A 326 -14.25 -1.77 5.23
CA MET A 326 -12.82 -1.79 4.95
C MET A 326 -12.33 -0.49 4.30
N SER A 327 -13.08 0.60 4.39
CA SER A 327 -12.72 1.91 3.82
C SER A 327 -11.37 2.44 4.33
N ALA A 328 -10.99 2.13 5.57
CA ALA A 328 -9.74 2.55 6.19
C ALA A 328 -8.52 1.65 5.87
N PHE A 329 -8.74 0.38 5.46
CA PHE A 329 -7.70 -0.60 5.16
C PHE A 329 -8.08 -1.51 3.99
N SER A 330 -8.58 -0.92 2.95
CA SER A 330 -9.17 -1.57 1.78
C SER A 330 -8.23 -2.47 0.99
N ASP A 331 -6.93 -2.34 1.17
CA ASP A 331 -5.93 -3.23 0.60
C ASP A 331 -6.09 -4.69 1.07
N GLN A 332 -6.77 -4.91 2.22
CA GLN A 332 -7.05 -6.24 2.77
C GLN A 332 -8.39 -6.84 2.27
N ALA A 333 -9.17 -6.12 1.49
CA ALA A 333 -10.44 -6.62 0.96
C ALA A 333 -10.27 -7.91 0.14
N LEU A 334 -9.22 -7.99 -0.68
CA LEU A 334 -8.87 -9.19 -1.44
C LEU A 334 -8.51 -10.36 -0.53
N THR A 335 -7.77 -10.11 0.56
CA THR A 335 -7.37 -11.13 1.54
C THR A 335 -8.60 -11.71 2.23
N LEU A 336 -9.52 -10.84 2.70
CA LEU A 336 -10.76 -11.27 3.32
C LEU A 336 -11.65 -12.04 2.34
N ALA A 337 -11.78 -11.54 1.10
CA ALA A 337 -12.58 -12.18 0.06
C ALA A 337 -12.09 -13.60 -0.28
N ALA A 338 -10.77 -13.81 -0.33
CA ALA A 338 -10.17 -15.11 -0.65
C ALA A 338 -10.39 -16.18 0.42
N ILE A 339 -10.57 -15.78 1.69
CA ILE A 339 -10.79 -16.70 2.82
C ILE A 339 -12.28 -16.82 3.21
N ALA A 340 -13.12 -15.87 2.81
CA ALA A 340 -14.56 -15.83 3.11
C ALA A 340 -15.34 -17.09 2.72
N PRO A 341 -15.01 -17.83 1.63
CA PRO A 341 -15.69 -19.08 1.29
C PRO A 341 -15.64 -20.15 2.40
N PHE A 342 -14.64 -20.10 3.28
CA PHE A 342 -14.46 -21.05 4.38
C PHE A 342 -15.22 -20.65 5.66
N ALA A 343 -16.01 -19.58 5.62
CA ALA A 343 -16.85 -19.18 6.72
C ALA A 343 -18.14 -20.03 6.79
N ASP A 344 -18.85 -19.95 7.91
CA ASP A 344 -20.11 -20.67 8.13
C ASP A 344 -21.37 -19.84 7.76
N GLY A 345 -21.18 -18.58 7.38
CA GLY A 345 -22.21 -17.66 6.91
C GLY A 345 -21.64 -16.63 5.93
N PRO A 346 -22.47 -15.80 5.29
CA PRO A 346 -22.02 -14.79 4.34
C PRO A 346 -21.08 -13.78 4.99
N VAL A 347 -20.10 -13.28 4.21
CA VAL A 347 -19.21 -12.18 4.58
C VAL A 347 -19.42 -11.05 3.58
N THR A 348 -19.82 -9.88 4.07
CA THR A 348 -20.00 -8.68 3.26
C THR A 348 -18.89 -7.70 3.54
N ILE A 349 -18.22 -7.23 2.50
CA ILE A 349 -17.14 -6.23 2.54
C ILE A 349 -17.69 -4.94 1.95
N THR A 350 -17.68 -3.85 2.71
CA THR A 350 -18.22 -2.54 2.34
C THR A 350 -17.14 -1.44 2.35
N GLY A 351 -17.45 -0.27 1.80
CA GLY A 351 -16.54 0.88 1.78
C GLY A 351 -15.36 0.71 0.81
N ILE A 352 -15.52 -0.10 -0.25
CA ILE A 352 -14.41 -0.50 -1.12
C ILE A 352 -14.56 -0.05 -2.59
N GLY A 353 -15.55 0.78 -2.95
CA GLY A 353 -15.78 1.20 -4.34
C GLY A 353 -14.56 1.80 -5.04
N HIS A 354 -13.71 2.51 -4.29
CA HIS A 354 -12.48 3.11 -4.81
C HIS A 354 -11.41 2.10 -5.25
N ILE A 355 -11.46 0.82 -4.77
CA ILE A 355 -10.47 -0.19 -5.21
C ILE A 355 -10.68 -0.64 -6.65
N ARG A 356 -11.79 -0.24 -7.29
CA ARG A 356 -12.00 -0.41 -8.73
C ARG A 356 -11.02 0.39 -9.59
N LEU A 357 -10.44 1.46 -9.02
CA LEU A 357 -9.54 2.40 -9.72
C LEU A 357 -8.06 2.21 -9.31
N GLN A 358 -7.72 1.07 -8.72
CA GLN A 358 -6.36 0.77 -8.30
C GLN A 358 -5.54 0.07 -9.41
N GLU A 359 -4.80 -0.98 -9.08
CA GLU A 359 -4.02 -1.74 -10.06
C GLU A 359 -4.90 -2.39 -11.13
N CYS A 360 -6.07 -2.86 -10.72
CA CYS A 360 -7.18 -3.34 -11.56
C CYS A 360 -8.52 -2.95 -10.88
N ASP A 361 -9.65 -3.27 -11.51
CA ASP A 361 -10.94 -3.29 -10.80
C ASP A 361 -10.95 -4.50 -9.86
N ARG A 362 -10.57 -4.26 -8.59
CA ARG A 362 -10.41 -5.32 -7.58
C ARG A 362 -11.72 -5.96 -7.17
N ILE A 363 -12.84 -5.24 -7.19
CA ILE A 363 -14.15 -5.84 -6.92
C ILE A 363 -14.50 -6.82 -8.02
N HIS A 364 -14.31 -6.42 -9.29
CA HIS A 364 -14.49 -7.32 -10.43
C HIS A 364 -13.55 -8.55 -10.34
N ALA A 365 -12.30 -8.34 -9.97
CA ALA A 365 -11.33 -9.44 -9.81
C ALA A 365 -11.75 -10.43 -8.70
N ILE A 366 -12.30 -9.94 -7.57
CA ILE A 366 -12.87 -10.77 -6.51
C ILE A 366 -14.01 -11.63 -7.07
N VAL A 367 -14.98 -11.00 -7.71
CA VAL A 367 -16.20 -11.67 -8.22
C VAL A 367 -15.85 -12.69 -9.30
N GLN A 368 -15.01 -12.32 -10.27
CA GLN A 368 -14.61 -13.22 -11.35
C GLN A 368 -13.88 -14.46 -10.82
N ASN A 369 -12.89 -14.29 -9.94
CA ASN A 369 -12.12 -15.41 -9.43
C ASN A 369 -12.94 -16.30 -8.47
N LEU A 370 -13.77 -15.72 -7.62
CA LEU A 370 -14.67 -16.50 -6.76
C LEU A 370 -15.71 -17.28 -7.58
N THR A 371 -16.25 -16.67 -8.64
CA THR A 371 -17.15 -17.37 -9.57
C THR A 371 -16.45 -18.54 -10.28
N ALA A 372 -15.20 -18.36 -10.72
CA ALA A 372 -14.40 -19.43 -11.30
C ALA A 372 -14.11 -20.58 -10.32
N LEU A 373 -13.97 -20.26 -9.03
CA LEU A 373 -13.86 -21.23 -7.93
C LEU A 373 -15.20 -21.88 -7.55
N GLY A 374 -16.33 -21.51 -8.21
CA GLY A 374 -17.67 -22.03 -7.92
C GLY A 374 -18.34 -21.41 -6.70
N ILE A 375 -17.85 -20.26 -6.23
CA ILE A 375 -18.37 -19.56 -5.07
C ILE A 375 -19.37 -18.48 -5.49
N ARG A 376 -20.54 -18.47 -4.85
CA ARG A 376 -21.57 -17.44 -5.06
C ARG A 376 -21.10 -16.11 -4.46
N THR A 377 -21.29 -15.04 -5.23
CA THR A 377 -21.06 -13.65 -4.80
C THR A 377 -22.22 -12.75 -5.19
N GLU A 378 -22.38 -11.65 -4.48
CA GLU A 378 -23.28 -10.55 -4.87
C GLU A 378 -22.46 -9.26 -4.88
N GLU A 379 -22.41 -8.62 -6.05
CA GLU A 379 -21.61 -7.40 -6.29
C GLU A 379 -22.51 -6.18 -6.29
N LYS A 380 -22.05 -5.10 -5.64
CA LYS A 380 -22.58 -3.74 -5.79
C LYS A 380 -21.44 -2.76 -6.13
N GLU A 381 -21.77 -1.50 -6.25
CA GLU A 381 -20.78 -0.48 -6.63
C GLU A 381 -19.63 -0.38 -5.60
N ASP A 382 -19.97 -0.40 -4.29
CA ASP A 382 -19.07 -0.15 -3.16
C ASP A 382 -18.95 -1.35 -2.21
N GLU A 383 -19.50 -2.50 -2.55
CA GLU A 383 -19.49 -3.67 -1.69
C GLU A 383 -19.49 -4.99 -2.47
N VAL A 384 -19.07 -6.03 -1.80
CA VAL A 384 -19.21 -7.42 -2.28
C VAL A 384 -19.61 -8.33 -1.12
N THR A 385 -20.63 -9.17 -1.34
CA THR A 385 -21.02 -10.26 -0.42
C THR A 385 -20.53 -11.59 -0.97
N ILE A 386 -19.81 -12.35 -0.16
CA ILE A 386 -19.28 -13.68 -0.47
C ILE A 386 -20.05 -14.70 0.36
N PHE A 387 -20.60 -15.73 -0.29
CA PHE A 387 -21.31 -16.81 0.38
C PHE A 387 -20.41 -17.99 0.70
N PRO A 388 -20.68 -18.72 1.79
CA PRO A 388 -19.95 -19.95 2.10
C PRO A 388 -20.02 -20.96 0.95
N GLY A 389 -18.96 -21.72 0.78
CA GLY A 389 -18.95 -22.78 -0.24
C GLY A 389 -17.68 -23.63 -0.16
N THR A 390 -17.62 -24.63 -1.02
CA THR A 390 -16.43 -25.46 -1.22
C THR A 390 -15.82 -25.04 -2.55
N PRO A 391 -14.72 -24.29 -2.54
CA PRO A 391 -14.07 -23.87 -3.79
C PRO A 391 -13.58 -25.10 -4.59
N ALA A 392 -13.68 -25.02 -5.92
CA ALA A 392 -13.10 -25.97 -6.86
C ALA A 392 -11.83 -25.40 -7.48
N GLY A 393 -10.88 -26.26 -7.83
CA GLY A 393 -9.62 -25.85 -8.47
C GLY A 393 -9.85 -25.16 -9.79
N CYS A 394 -9.19 -24.05 -10.02
CA CYS A 394 -9.23 -23.29 -11.27
C CYS A 394 -7.96 -22.45 -11.46
N GLU A 395 -7.84 -21.81 -12.61
CA GLU A 395 -6.83 -20.77 -12.84
C GLU A 395 -7.35 -19.42 -12.34
N ILE A 396 -6.57 -18.77 -11.48
CA ILE A 396 -6.82 -17.44 -10.95
C ILE A 396 -6.24 -16.40 -11.91
N GLU A 397 -7.10 -15.52 -12.41
CA GLU A 397 -6.68 -14.37 -13.20
C GLU A 397 -6.22 -13.25 -12.27
N THR A 398 -4.95 -12.87 -12.39
CA THR A 398 -4.35 -11.88 -11.47
C THR A 398 -4.54 -10.44 -11.92
N PHE A 399 -4.90 -10.18 -13.17
CA PHE A 399 -5.03 -8.82 -13.72
C PHE A 399 -3.77 -7.97 -13.51
N GLU A 400 -2.60 -8.61 -13.48
CA GLU A 400 -1.31 -7.98 -13.13
C GLU A 400 -1.29 -7.32 -11.75
N ASP A 401 -2.21 -7.69 -10.86
CA ASP A 401 -2.29 -7.21 -9.49
C ASP A 401 -1.72 -8.24 -8.51
N HIS A 402 -0.63 -7.84 -7.86
CA HIS A 402 0.06 -8.65 -6.87
C HIS A 402 -0.84 -9.07 -5.69
N ARG A 403 -1.80 -8.21 -5.29
CA ARG A 403 -2.72 -8.54 -4.19
C ARG A 403 -3.71 -9.62 -4.56
N VAL A 404 -4.18 -9.65 -5.81
CA VAL A 404 -5.00 -10.75 -6.31
C VAL A 404 -4.22 -12.06 -6.25
N ALA A 405 -2.98 -12.07 -6.77
CA ALA A 405 -2.12 -13.25 -6.77
C ALA A 405 -1.89 -13.80 -5.35
N MET A 406 -1.48 -12.92 -4.42
CA MET A 406 -1.15 -13.31 -3.05
C MET A 406 -2.38 -13.74 -2.24
N SER A 407 -3.52 -13.04 -2.39
CA SER A 407 -4.74 -13.37 -1.66
C SER A 407 -5.34 -14.71 -2.11
N PHE A 408 -5.51 -14.91 -3.41
CA PHE A 408 -6.13 -16.16 -3.90
C PHE A 408 -5.23 -17.39 -3.78
N ALA A 409 -3.93 -17.22 -3.57
CA ALA A 409 -3.07 -18.33 -3.15
C ALA A 409 -3.53 -18.94 -1.81
N LEU A 410 -4.13 -18.15 -0.91
CA LEU A 410 -4.67 -18.64 0.35
C LEU A 410 -5.83 -19.63 0.16
N THR A 411 -6.68 -19.39 -0.84
CA THR A 411 -7.77 -20.33 -1.20
C THR A 411 -7.20 -21.68 -1.63
N GLY A 412 -6.07 -21.68 -2.36
CA GLY A 412 -5.37 -22.89 -2.80
C GLY A 412 -4.77 -23.73 -1.67
N LEU A 413 -4.54 -23.15 -0.49
CA LEU A 413 -4.05 -23.93 0.68
C LEU A 413 -5.09 -24.94 1.20
N ARG A 414 -6.38 -24.77 0.82
CA ARG A 414 -7.45 -25.70 1.17
C ARG A 414 -8.15 -26.34 -0.03
N THR A 415 -7.76 -25.94 -1.24
CA THR A 415 -8.42 -26.35 -2.48
C THR A 415 -7.38 -26.85 -3.46
N ASP A 416 -7.47 -28.12 -3.86
CA ASP A 416 -6.57 -28.70 -4.85
C ASP A 416 -6.79 -28.09 -6.24
N GLY A 417 -5.72 -27.92 -7.01
CA GLY A 417 -5.79 -27.47 -8.41
C GLY A 417 -5.99 -25.96 -8.62
N VAL A 418 -5.77 -25.15 -7.58
CA VAL A 418 -5.72 -23.68 -7.70
C VAL A 418 -4.38 -23.27 -8.30
N LYS A 419 -4.43 -22.53 -9.43
CA LYS A 419 -3.27 -22.09 -10.20
C LYS A 419 -3.29 -20.58 -10.34
N ILE A 420 -2.21 -19.92 -9.94
CA ILE A 420 -2.07 -18.47 -10.04
C ILE A 420 -1.38 -18.12 -11.36
N LYS A 421 -2.06 -17.39 -12.24
CA LYS A 421 -1.50 -16.87 -13.48
C LYS A 421 -0.59 -15.68 -13.19
N ASN A 422 0.47 -15.52 -13.96
CA ASN A 422 1.42 -14.41 -13.82
C ASN A 422 1.86 -14.14 -12.36
N PRO A 423 2.40 -15.12 -11.62
CA PRO A 423 2.84 -14.95 -10.23
C PRO A 423 3.94 -13.89 -10.10
N SER A 424 4.62 -13.55 -11.20
CA SER A 424 5.67 -12.55 -11.24
C SER A 424 5.18 -11.12 -10.95
N CYS A 425 3.86 -10.86 -11.02
CA CYS A 425 3.29 -9.57 -10.61
C CYS A 425 3.56 -9.25 -9.12
N CYS A 426 3.84 -10.27 -8.29
CA CYS A 426 4.22 -10.08 -6.88
C CYS A 426 5.53 -9.32 -6.70
N LYS A 427 6.42 -9.24 -7.73
CA LYS A 427 7.65 -8.43 -7.69
C LYS A 427 7.41 -6.95 -7.40
N LYS A 428 6.18 -6.50 -7.61
CA LYS A 428 5.78 -5.13 -7.32
C LYS A 428 5.88 -4.78 -5.82
N THR A 429 5.70 -5.77 -4.93
CA THR A 429 5.72 -5.53 -3.47
C THR A 429 6.40 -6.64 -2.68
N PHE A 430 6.32 -7.90 -3.09
CA PHE A 430 6.87 -9.03 -2.36
C PHE A 430 7.30 -10.15 -3.33
N ALA A 431 8.46 -9.98 -3.93
CA ALA A 431 9.00 -10.90 -4.95
C ALA A 431 9.10 -12.35 -4.46
N GLU A 432 9.46 -12.54 -3.18
CA GLU A 432 9.67 -13.83 -2.54
C GLU A 432 8.40 -14.43 -1.91
N TYR A 433 7.21 -13.88 -2.21
CA TYR A 433 5.96 -14.28 -1.55
C TYR A 433 5.71 -15.78 -1.62
N PHE A 434 5.79 -16.40 -2.79
CA PHE A 434 5.52 -17.82 -2.94
C PHE A 434 6.57 -18.71 -2.25
N VAL A 435 7.84 -18.27 -2.25
CA VAL A 435 8.91 -18.95 -1.50
C VAL A 435 8.63 -18.88 0.00
N MET A 436 8.19 -17.72 0.50
CA MET A 436 7.84 -17.58 1.90
C MET A 436 6.57 -18.36 2.26
N LEU A 437 5.59 -18.43 1.37
CA LEU A 437 4.37 -19.24 1.53
C LEU A 437 4.74 -20.72 1.71
N GLU A 438 5.59 -21.26 0.83
CA GLU A 438 6.08 -22.65 0.93
C GLU A 438 6.89 -22.88 2.19
N LYS A 439 7.74 -21.93 2.59
CA LYS A 439 8.53 -22.01 3.82
C LYS A 439 7.66 -22.06 5.07
N VAL A 440 6.62 -21.21 5.14
CA VAL A 440 5.70 -21.16 6.29
C VAL A 440 4.85 -22.43 6.35
N THR A 441 4.31 -22.87 5.21
CA THR A 441 3.53 -24.13 5.15
C THR A 441 4.40 -25.33 5.48
N GLY A 442 5.67 -25.36 5.06
CA GLY A 442 6.63 -26.41 5.42
C GLY A 442 6.93 -26.51 6.92
N GLN A 443 6.92 -25.38 7.65
CA GLN A 443 7.05 -25.40 9.13
C GLN A 443 5.83 -26.06 9.81
N LEU A 444 4.67 -26.02 9.16
CA LEU A 444 3.40 -26.53 9.69
C LEU A 444 3.11 -27.97 9.31
N THR A 445 3.87 -28.58 8.41
CA THR A 445 3.68 -29.97 7.99
C THR A 445 4.62 -30.93 8.70
N ALA A 446 4.27 -32.21 8.74
CA ALA A 446 5.22 -33.27 9.14
C ALA A 446 6.26 -33.46 8.01
N GLU A 447 7.51 -33.67 8.37
CA GLU A 447 8.54 -34.19 7.46
C GLU A 447 8.16 -35.56 6.91
#